data_edf5a2bc00490db2498cd9a7ab468301
#
_entry.id   edf5a2bc00490db2498cd9a7ab468301
#
_cell.length_a   1.000
_cell.length_b   1.000
_cell.length_c   1.000
_cell.angle_alpha   90.00
_cell.angle_beta   90.00
_cell.angle_gamma   90.00
#
_symmetry.space_group_name_H-M   'P 1'
#
loop_
_entity.id
_entity.type
_entity.pdbx_description
1 polymer ?
#
loop_
_entity_poly.entity_id
_entity_poly.type
_entity_poly.pdbx_seq_one_letter_code
_entity_poly.pdbx_strand_id
1 'polypeptide(L)'
;PFNKEREDTMKDIYWAAAPKNIPKSGLDSSKPDDNNKIEAKHNKIYFYSEVSRSKNLELNLTIKSLENDLLHGANLSGGDPRKIYLHINSYGGSVFAGFSTVDYILNCKVPTVSVIDGCAASAATMISVVANHRQINKHAYMLIHQLSSGMWGKYQDQKDTMENNDTLMKMIISIYENHTKIPKKELDKLLKHDLWWDAETCLKN
;
A
#
# COMPACT_ATOMS: atom_id res chain seq x y z
N PRO A 1 -8.46 -24.69 33.57
CA PRO A 1 -7.42 -24.04 32.85
C PRO A 1 -7.91 -23.84 31.43
N PHE A 2 -8.49 -22.64 31.12
CA PHE A 2 -8.90 -22.27 29.78
C PHE A 2 -7.69 -21.74 29.03
N ASN A 3 -7.43 -22.32 27.88
CA ASN A 3 -6.28 -22.13 27.02
C ASN A 3 -6.16 -20.68 26.52
N LYS A 4 -5.00 -20.10 26.78
CA LYS A 4 -4.54 -18.78 26.34
C LYS A 4 -4.17 -18.74 24.85
N GLU A 5 -4.55 -19.76 24.06
CA GLU A 5 -4.17 -19.95 22.64
C GLU A 5 -5.25 -19.51 21.62
N ARG A 6 -6.33 -18.86 22.07
CA ARG A 6 -7.41 -18.43 21.14
C ARG A 6 -7.37 -16.97 20.70
N GLU A 7 -6.42 -16.17 21.18
CA GLU A 7 -6.34 -14.74 20.79
C GLU A 7 -5.46 -14.45 19.56
N ASP A 8 -4.78 -15.47 19.02
CA ASP A 8 -3.79 -15.27 17.93
C ASP A 8 -4.31 -15.64 16.52
N THR A 9 -5.60 -15.91 16.35
CA THR A 9 -6.14 -16.44 15.09
C THR A 9 -6.88 -15.46 14.19
N MET A 10 -6.82 -14.17 14.49
CA MET A 10 -7.17 -13.11 13.53
C MET A 10 -5.92 -12.32 13.16
N LYS A 11 -4.89 -13.00 12.69
CA LYS A 11 -3.76 -12.30 12.03
C LYS A 11 -4.31 -11.67 10.77
N ASP A 12 -4.14 -10.37 10.65
CA ASP A 12 -4.43 -9.61 9.44
C ASP A 12 -3.92 -10.38 8.23
N ILE A 13 -4.70 -10.42 7.16
CA ILE A 13 -4.24 -10.97 5.89
C ILE A 13 -3.13 -10.08 5.40
N TYR A 14 -1.87 -10.51 5.58
CA TYR A 14 -0.70 -9.80 5.10
C TYR A 14 -0.41 -10.21 3.67
N TRP A 15 -0.23 -9.24 2.81
CA TRP A 15 0.09 -9.47 1.42
C TRP A 15 1.52 -9.98 1.20
N ALA A 16 2.48 -9.64 2.02
CA ALA A 16 3.87 -10.02 1.82
C ALA A 16 4.32 -11.09 2.81
N ALA A 17 4.59 -12.30 2.34
CA ALA A 17 5.64 -13.08 2.95
C ALA A 17 6.97 -12.40 2.57
N ALA A 18 7.74 -11.96 3.55
CA ALA A 18 9.11 -11.53 3.29
C ALA A 18 9.82 -12.61 2.45
N PRO A 19 10.62 -12.24 1.43
CA PRO A 19 11.34 -13.21 0.63
C PRO A 19 12.08 -14.18 1.55
N LYS A 20 11.90 -15.48 1.34
CA LYS A 20 12.41 -16.55 2.22
C LYS A 20 13.95 -16.57 2.39
N ASN A 21 14.68 -15.67 1.73
CA ASN A 21 16.13 -15.61 1.65
C ASN A 21 16.78 -14.27 1.99
N ILE A 22 16.10 -13.37 2.72
CA ILE A 22 16.84 -12.26 3.33
C ILE A 22 17.48 -12.82 4.61
N PRO A 23 18.83 -12.82 4.77
CA PRO A 23 19.46 -13.17 6.04
C PRO A 23 18.86 -12.25 7.10
N LYS A 24 18.28 -12.83 8.16
CA LYS A 24 17.95 -12.08 9.36
C LYS A 24 19.28 -11.63 9.97
N SER A 25 19.82 -10.49 9.50
CA SER A 25 20.85 -9.79 10.24
C SER A 25 20.24 -9.45 11.59
N GLY A 26 20.87 -9.92 12.67
CA GLY A 26 20.38 -9.85 14.04
C GLY A 26 20.08 -8.42 14.48
N LEU A 27 18.90 -7.96 14.17
CA LEU A 27 18.29 -6.75 14.70
C LEU A 27 17.49 -7.18 15.92
N ASP A 28 17.98 -6.73 17.05
CA ASP A 28 17.36 -6.85 18.37
C ASP A 28 15.93 -6.31 18.32
N SER A 29 14.93 -7.19 18.48
CA SER A 29 13.50 -6.88 18.36
C SER A 29 12.94 -6.08 19.57
N SER A 30 13.81 -5.52 20.42
CA SER A 30 13.43 -4.80 21.64
C SER A 30 13.48 -3.27 21.55
N LYS A 31 13.86 -2.69 20.39
CA LYS A 31 13.78 -1.25 20.17
C LYS A 31 12.53 -0.93 19.33
N PRO A 32 11.76 0.15 19.68
CA PRO A 32 10.73 0.63 18.77
C PRO A 32 11.40 0.88 17.41
N ASP A 33 10.84 0.31 16.36
CA ASP A 33 11.36 0.43 14.99
C ASP A 33 11.25 1.90 14.55
N ASP A 34 12.35 2.63 14.73
CA ASP A 34 12.49 4.06 14.37
C ASP A 34 12.31 4.30 12.85
N ASN A 35 12.26 3.21 12.07
CA ASN A 35 12.09 3.21 10.62
C ASN A 35 10.61 3.25 10.17
N ASN A 36 9.66 3.22 11.09
CA ASN A 36 8.23 3.11 10.80
C ASN A 36 7.55 4.49 11.00
N LYS A 37 7.81 5.44 10.08
CA LYS A 37 7.46 6.84 10.25
C LYS A 37 6.51 7.36 9.17
N ILE A 38 5.55 8.19 9.60
CA ILE A 38 4.77 9.06 8.74
C ILE A 38 5.07 10.49 9.16
N GLU A 39 5.48 11.31 8.21
CA GLU A 39 5.78 12.71 8.45
C GLU A 39 5.17 13.59 7.37
N ALA A 40 4.54 14.69 7.78
CA ALA A 40 4.05 15.70 6.86
C ALA A 40 4.90 16.97 6.94
N LYS A 41 5.29 17.50 5.78
CA LYS A 41 6.02 18.76 5.68
C LYS A 41 5.53 19.56 4.48
N HIS A 42 4.96 20.75 4.72
CA HIS A 42 4.29 21.54 3.69
C HIS A 42 3.17 20.75 3.01
N ASN A 43 3.26 20.55 1.69
CA ASN A 43 2.31 19.75 0.91
C ASN A 43 2.84 18.33 0.59
N LYS A 44 3.78 17.81 1.38
CA LYS A 44 4.39 16.49 1.22
C LYS A 44 4.09 15.63 2.43
N ILE A 45 3.79 14.35 2.18
CA ILE A 45 3.63 13.31 3.19
C ILE A 45 4.68 12.24 2.89
N TYR A 46 5.44 11.82 3.88
CA TYR A 46 6.43 10.77 3.78
C TYR A 46 5.89 9.51 4.48
N PHE A 47 5.52 8.52 3.69
CA PHE A 47 5.04 7.23 4.16
C PHE A 47 6.18 6.21 4.08
N TYR A 48 7.01 6.18 5.14
CA TYR A 48 8.13 5.26 5.30
C TYR A 48 7.76 4.23 6.36
N SER A 49 6.81 3.36 6.00
CA SER A 49 6.16 2.49 6.99
C SER A 49 5.58 1.24 6.33
N GLU A 50 5.31 0.24 7.14
CA GLU A 50 4.47 -0.88 6.77
C GLU A 50 3.02 -0.42 6.56
N VAL A 51 2.33 -1.03 5.60
CA VAL A 51 0.88 -0.87 5.39
C VAL A 51 0.15 -1.65 6.48
N SER A 52 -0.21 -0.97 7.57
CA SER A 52 -0.91 -1.54 8.72
C SER A 52 -2.11 -0.68 9.10
N ARG A 53 -3.04 -1.23 9.89
CA ARG A 53 -4.26 -0.49 10.28
C ARG A 53 -3.94 0.82 10.98
N SER A 54 -3.00 0.81 11.93
CA SER A 54 -2.61 2.00 12.68
C SER A 54 -1.92 3.04 11.80
N LYS A 55 -0.95 2.61 10.98
CA LYS A 55 -0.19 3.51 10.11
C LYS A 55 -1.01 4.07 8.96
N ASN A 56 -1.92 3.27 8.39
CA ASN A 56 -2.81 3.77 7.36
C ASN A 56 -3.90 4.69 7.92
N LEU A 57 -4.34 4.51 9.17
CA LEU A 57 -5.19 5.50 9.83
C LEU A 57 -4.45 6.85 9.98
N GLU A 58 -3.20 6.83 10.46
CA GLU A 58 -2.35 8.02 10.57
C GLU A 58 -2.17 8.69 9.21
N LEU A 59 -1.86 7.92 8.15
CA LEU A 59 -1.73 8.41 6.79
C LEU A 59 -3.03 9.05 6.27
N ASN A 60 -4.16 8.38 6.44
CA ASN A 60 -5.46 8.84 5.96
C ASN A 60 -5.88 10.14 6.64
N LEU A 61 -5.67 10.26 7.95
CA LEU A 61 -5.93 11.49 8.70
C LEU A 61 -4.99 12.62 8.25
N THR A 62 -3.73 12.31 7.97
CA THR A 62 -2.75 13.27 7.47
C THR A 62 -3.13 13.78 6.06
N ILE A 63 -3.54 12.89 5.15
CA ILE A 63 -4.06 13.27 3.83
C ILE A 63 -5.24 14.22 4.00
N LYS A 64 -6.20 13.87 4.88
CA LYS A 64 -7.41 14.68 5.08
C LYS A 64 -7.15 16.03 5.71
N SER A 65 -6.25 16.11 6.68
CA SER A 65 -5.82 17.38 7.27
C SER A 65 -5.18 18.27 6.21
N LEU A 66 -4.24 17.74 5.46
CA LEU A 66 -3.53 18.48 4.42
C LEU A 66 -4.45 18.91 3.27
N GLU A 67 -5.40 18.07 2.88
CA GLU A 67 -6.46 18.45 1.92
C GLU A 67 -7.21 19.69 2.39
N ASN A 68 -7.68 19.70 3.64
CA ASN A 68 -8.44 20.82 4.21
C ASN A 68 -7.59 22.11 4.24
N ASP A 69 -6.34 22.02 4.67
CA ASP A 69 -5.43 23.17 4.74
C ASP A 69 -5.15 23.78 3.36
N LEU A 70 -4.93 22.91 2.35
CA LEU A 70 -4.66 23.33 0.99
C LEU A 70 -5.89 23.94 0.30
N LEU A 71 -7.07 23.38 0.54
CA LEU A 71 -8.33 23.95 0.06
C LEU A 71 -8.63 25.29 0.70
N HIS A 72 -8.40 25.41 2.02
CA HIS A 72 -8.59 26.68 2.73
C HIS A 72 -7.63 27.76 2.20
N GLY A 73 -6.36 27.43 2.03
CA GLY A 73 -5.37 28.34 1.45
C GLY A 73 -5.71 28.77 0.02
N ALA A 74 -6.19 27.85 -0.82
CA ALA A 74 -6.63 28.16 -2.18
C ALA A 74 -7.84 29.10 -2.19
N ASN A 75 -8.83 28.87 -1.33
CA ASN A 75 -10.00 29.73 -1.21
C ASN A 75 -9.63 31.16 -0.78
N LEU A 76 -8.67 31.31 0.13
CA LEU A 76 -8.20 32.63 0.59
C LEU A 76 -7.43 33.38 -0.50
N SER A 77 -6.65 32.66 -1.32
CA SER A 77 -5.82 33.26 -2.39
C SER A 77 -6.56 33.44 -3.71
N GLY A 78 -7.73 32.83 -3.87
CA GLY A 78 -8.50 32.82 -5.12
C GLY A 78 -7.86 31.95 -6.23
N GLY A 79 -6.94 31.04 -5.87
CA GLY A 79 -6.25 30.18 -6.80
C GLY A 79 -6.59 28.69 -6.64
N ASP A 80 -5.95 27.85 -7.44
CA ASP A 80 -6.09 26.40 -7.34
C ASP A 80 -5.28 25.85 -6.14
N PRO A 81 -5.76 24.77 -5.49
CA PRO A 81 -5.03 24.14 -4.41
C PRO A 81 -3.75 23.48 -4.93
N ARG A 82 -2.65 23.62 -4.17
CA ARG A 82 -1.40 22.90 -4.47
C ARG A 82 -1.61 21.39 -4.31
N LYS A 83 -0.93 20.60 -5.16
CA LYS A 83 -0.97 19.14 -5.11
C LYS A 83 -0.40 18.58 -3.81
N ILE A 84 -0.94 17.47 -3.33
CA ILE A 84 -0.35 16.67 -2.24
C ILE A 84 0.65 15.69 -2.86
N TYR A 85 1.89 15.69 -2.36
CA TYR A 85 2.91 14.72 -2.76
C TYR A 85 3.02 13.65 -1.69
N LEU A 86 2.73 12.41 -2.06
CA LEU A 86 2.85 11.24 -1.19
C LEU A 86 4.12 10.47 -1.56
N HIS A 87 5.16 10.66 -0.76
CA HIS A 87 6.44 9.95 -0.86
C HIS A 87 6.32 8.59 -0.20
N ILE A 88 6.62 7.51 -0.94
CA ILE A 88 6.41 6.14 -0.52
C ILE A 88 7.74 5.39 -0.49
N ASN A 89 8.03 4.78 0.66
CA ASN A 89 9.07 3.79 0.85
C ASN A 89 8.53 2.69 1.76
N SER A 90 7.92 1.64 1.16
CA SER A 90 7.14 0.65 1.89
C SER A 90 7.18 -0.72 1.19
N TYR A 91 7.38 -1.76 1.98
CA TYR A 91 7.27 -3.15 1.52
C TYR A 91 5.81 -3.66 1.45
N GLY A 92 4.81 -2.83 1.78
CA GLY A 92 3.41 -3.23 1.79
C GLY A 92 2.94 -3.72 3.15
N GLY A 93 2.00 -4.65 3.17
CA GLY A 93 1.40 -5.20 4.39
C GLY A 93 -0.10 -5.52 4.21
N SER A 94 -0.96 -5.11 5.15
CA SER A 94 -2.37 -5.43 5.16
C SER A 94 -3.12 -4.91 3.94
N VAL A 95 -3.79 -5.81 3.21
CA VAL A 95 -4.59 -5.48 2.03
C VAL A 95 -5.76 -4.56 2.37
N PHE A 96 -6.44 -4.78 3.49
CA PHE A 96 -7.57 -3.95 3.91
C PHE A 96 -7.14 -2.54 4.32
N ALA A 97 -5.98 -2.41 4.96
CA ALA A 97 -5.40 -1.10 5.24
C ALA A 97 -5.05 -0.37 3.93
N GLY A 98 -4.50 -1.11 2.94
CA GLY A 98 -4.25 -0.61 1.60
C GLY A 98 -5.51 -0.09 0.92
N PHE A 99 -6.59 -0.88 0.88
CA PHE A 99 -7.88 -0.45 0.31
C PHE A 99 -8.43 0.82 0.97
N SER A 100 -8.35 0.89 2.30
CA SER A 100 -8.77 2.10 3.01
C SER A 100 -8.06 3.35 2.52
N THR A 101 -6.73 3.30 2.34
CA THR A 101 -5.96 4.44 1.85
C THR A 101 -6.21 4.72 0.36
N VAL A 102 -6.41 3.68 -0.46
CA VAL A 102 -6.85 3.83 -1.86
C VAL A 102 -8.10 4.70 -1.94
N ASP A 103 -9.12 4.42 -1.14
CA ASP A 103 -10.36 5.20 -1.12
C ASP A 103 -10.13 6.63 -0.62
N TYR A 104 -9.27 6.87 0.36
CA TYR A 104 -8.92 8.21 0.80
C TYR A 104 -8.26 9.03 -0.31
N ILE A 105 -7.36 8.44 -1.08
CA ILE A 105 -6.69 9.11 -2.21
C ILE A 105 -7.67 9.39 -3.35
N LEU A 106 -8.51 8.41 -3.72
CA LEU A 106 -9.50 8.56 -4.79
C LEU A 106 -10.56 9.62 -4.46
N ASN A 107 -10.93 9.77 -3.18
CA ASN A 107 -11.90 10.77 -2.72
C ASN A 107 -11.26 12.11 -2.34
N CYS A 108 -9.95 12.26 -2.47
CA CYS A 108 -9.25 13.51 -2.18
C CYS A 108 -9.61 14.58 -3.21
N LYS A 109 -10.06 15.74 -2.74
CA LYS A 109 -10.44 16.88 -3.60
C LYS A 109 -9.25 17.67 -4.12
N VAL A 110 -8.09 17.44 -3.54
CA VAL A 110 -6.82 18.05 -3.96
C VAL A 110 -6.07 17.04 -4.80
N PRO A 111 -5.52 17.43 -5.98
CA PRO A 111 -4.76 16.50 -6.80
C PRO A 111 -3.58 15.87 -6.05
N THR A 112 -3.44 14.56 -6.16
CA THR A 112 -2.40 13.79 -5.49
C THR A 112 -1.31 13.34 -6.45
N VAL A 113 -0.08 13.31 -5.97
CA VAL A 113 1.09 12.80 -6.69
C VAL A 113 1.76 11.75 -5.81
N SER A 114 1.82 10.50 -6.23
CA SER A 114 2.67 9.50 -5.57
C SER A 114 4.09 9.61 -6.09
N VAL A 115 5.06 9.51 -5.19
CA VAL A 115 6.50 9.52 -5.49
C VAL A 115 7.14 8.31 -4.84
N ILE A 116 7.68 7.39 -5.63
CA ILE A 116 8.37 6.22 -5.07
C ILE A 116 9.82 6.60 -4.78
N ASP A 117 10.17 6.65 -3.48
CA ASP A 117 11.50 7.11 -3.05
C ASP A 117 12.54 5.97 -2.98
N GLY A 118 12.19 4.83 -2.47
CA GLY A 118 13.05 3.64 -2.42
C GLY A 118 12.35 2.44 -3.03
N CYS A 119 11.24 2.04 -2.41
CA CYS A 119 10.41 1.00 -2.98
C CYS A 119 8.92 1.20 -2.67
N ALA A 120 8.08 0.66 -3.53
CA ALA A 120 6.70 0.35 -3.19
C ALA A 120 6.44 -1.10 -3.57
N ALA A 121 6.08 -1.93 -2.60
CA ALA A 121 5.77 -3.33 -2.85
C ALA A 121 4.37 -3.67 -2.35
N SER A 122 3.73 -4.64 -3.01
CA SER A 122 2.51 -5.25 -2.49
C SER A 122 1.39 -4.20 -2.28
N ALA A 123 0.76 -4.16 -1.10
CA ALA A 123 -0.30 -3.20 -0.77
C ALA A 123 0.11 -1.73 -0.97
N ALA A 124 1.39 -1.37 -0.84
CA ALA A 124 1.89 -0.02 -1.07
C ALA A 124 1.82 0.40 -2.56
N THR A 125 1.87 -0.55 -3.49
CA THR A 125 1.72 -0.25 -4.92
C THR A 125 0.29 0.16 -5.25
N MET A 126 -0.72 -0.44 -4.61
CA MET A 126 -2.12 -0.02 -4.79
C MET A 126 -2.32 1.44 -4.35
N ILE A 127 -1.72 1.83 -3.22
CA ILE A 127 -1.73 3.21 -2.74
C ILE A 127 -1.08 4.17 -3.75
N SER A 128 0.01 3.72 -4.39
CA SER A 128 0.73 4.53 -5.38
C SER A 128 -0.04 4.71 -6.68
N VAL A 129 -0.58 3.62 -7.26
CA VAL A 129 -1.14 3.66 -8.62
C VAL A 129 -2.43 4.47 -8.75
N VAL A 130 -3.17 4.68 -7.66
CA VAL A 130 -4.43 5.43 -7.66
C VAL A 130 -4.26 6.95 -7.57
N ALA A 131 -3.05 7.45 -7.35
CA ALA A 131 -2.78 8.89 -7.35
C ALA A 131 -3.02 9.50 -8.75
N ASN A 132 -3.46 10.77 -8.80
CA ASN A 132 -3.71 11.48 -10.07
C ASN A 132 -2.45 11.55 -10.95
N HIS A 133 -1.28 11.68 -10.33
CA HIS A 133 0.02 11.64 -11.00
C HIS A 133 0.95 10.70 -10.25
N ARG A 134 1.85 10.05 -10.97
CA ARG A 134 2.80 9.08 -10.43
C ARG A 134 4.21 9.44 -10.84
N GLN A 135 5.12 9.35 -9.91
CA GLN A 135 6.55 9.57 -10.10
C GLN A 135 7.33 8.44 -9.42
N ILE A 136 8.44 8.08 -9.99
CA ILE A 136 9.37 7.10 -9.42
C ILE A 136 10.79 7.63 -9.54
N ASN A 137 11.55 7.56 -8.45
CA ASN A 137 12.96 7.93 -8.47
C ASN A 137 13.78 6.92 -9.28
N LYS A 138 14.87 7.36 -9.90
CA LYS A 138 15.69 6.55 -10.80
C LYS A 138 16.15 5.22 -10.20
N HIS A 139 16.42 5.18 -8.92
CA HIS A 139 16.90 3.99 -8.19
C HIS A 139 15.84 3.35 -7.32
N ALA A 140 14.58 3.73 -7.51
CA ALA A 140 13.44 3.12 -6.82
C ALA A 140 12.86 1.95 -7.61
N TYR A 141 12.18 1.06 -6.91
CA TYR A 141 11.59 -0.15 -7.47
C TYR A 141 10.15 -0.32 -7.04
N MET A 142 9.37 -1.01 -7.86
CA MET A 142 8.02 -1.48 -7.51
C MET A 142 7.91 -2.98 -7.65
N LEU A 143 7.12 -3.61 -6.78
CA LEU A 143 6.81 -5.02 -6.86
C LEU A 143 5.30 -5.22 -6.70
N ILE A 144 4.66 -5.69 -7.76
CA ILE A 144 3.27 -6.14 -7.74
C ILE A 144 3.25 -7.68 -7.73
N HIS A 145 2.38 -8.25 -6.91
CA HIS A 145 2.21 -9.69 -6.81
C HIS A 145 0.80 -10.05 -6.31
N GLN A 146 0.45 -11.32 -6.37
CA GLN A 146 -0.83 -11.81 -5.89
C GLN A 146 -0.96 -11.75 -4.37
N LEU A 147 -2.20 -11.86 -3.89
CA LEU A 147 -2.51 -11.98 -2.47
C LEU A 147 -1.77 -13.19 -1.87
N SER A 148 -1.14 -12.97 -0.71
CA SER A 148 -0.59 -14.05 0.11
C SER A 148 -1.42 -14.19 1.38
N SER A 149 -1.93 -15.39 1.67
CA SER A 149 -2.69 -15.67 2.87
C SER A 149 -2.35 -17.05 3.43
N GLY A 150 -2.49 -17.20 4.74
CA GLY A 150 -2.44 -18.50 5.40
C GLY A 150 -3.83 -19.06 5.60
N MET A 151 -4.00 -20.38 5.44
CA MET A 151 -5.27 -21.08 5.71
C MET A 151 -5.06 -22.18 6.74
N TRP A 152 -5.90 -22.18 7.75
CA TRP A 152 -5.96 -23.23 8.77
C TRP A 152 -7.41 -23.36 9.23
N GLY A 153 -7.86 -24.57 9.47
CA GLY A 153 -9.23 -24.83 9.95
C GLY A 153 -9.85 -26.06 9.32
N LYS A 154 -11.17 -26.21 9.52
CA LYS A 154 -11.95 -27.31 8.92
C LYS A 154 -12.04 -27.12 7.40
N TYR A 155 -12.40 -28.18 6.70
CA TYR A 155 -12.52 -28.17 5.24
C TYR A 155 -13.40 -27.04 4.70
N GLN A 156 -14.53 -26.75 5.36
CA GLN A 156 -15.40 -25.65 4.94
C GLN A 156 -14.76 -24.29 5.18
N ASP A 157 -14.06 -24.10 6.32
CA ASP A 157 -13.36 -22.85 6.63
C ASP A 157 -12.29 -22.51 5.57
N GLN A 158 -11.61 -23.57 5.04
CA GLN A 158 -10.62 -23.40 3.97
C GLN A 158 -11.28 -23.00 2.64
N LYS A 159 -12.44 -23.57 2.31
CA LYS A 159 -13.19 -23.16 1.11
C LYS A 159 -13.65 -21.70 1.20
N ASP A 160 -14.23 -21.32 2.33
CA ASP A 160 -14.70 -19.95 2.55
C ASP A 160 -13.53 -18.96 2.48
N THR A 161 -12.35 -19.34 3.02
CA THR A 161 -11.14 -18.53 2.92
C THR A 161 -10.67 -18.37 1.46
N MET A 162 -10.72 -19.45 0.66
CA MET A 162 -10.36 -19.38 -0.75
C MET A 162 -11.31 -18.46 -1.54
N GLU A 163 -12.62 -18.57 -1.32
CA GLU A 163 -13.62 -17.71 -1.96
C GLU A 163 -13.43 -16.23 -1.59
N ASN A 164 -13.13 -15.96 -0.31
CA ASN A 164 -12.79 -14.62 0.15
C ASN A 164 -11.50 -14.10 -0.53
N ASN A 165 -10.47 -14.93 -0.64
CA ASN A 165 -9.22 -14.57 -1.33
C ASN A 165 -9.45 -14.28 -2.82
N ASP A 166 -10.29 -15.05 -3.50
CA ASP A 166 -10.67 -14.80 -4.89
C ASP A 166 -11.40 -13.45 -5.05
N THR A 167 -12.24 -13.10 -4.08
CA THR A 167 -12.93 -11.81 -4.07
C THR A 167 -11.97 -10.65 -3.87
N LEU A 168 -11.02 -10.78 -2.94
CA LEU A 168 -9.96 -9.78 -2.74
C LEU A 168 -9.07 -9.64 -3.97
N MET A 169 -8.69 -10.75 -4.62
CA MET A 169 -7.90 -10.74 -5.85
C MET A 169 -8.61 -10.01 -7.00
N LYS A 170 -9.91 -10.19 -7.15
CA LYS A 170 -10.70 -9.45 -8.16
C LYS A 170 -10.62 -7.93 -7.91
N MET A 171 -10.71 -7.50 -6.65
CA MET A 171 -10.59 -6.08 -6.29
C MET A 171 -9.18 -5.54 -6.58
N ILE A 172 -8.14 -6.29 -6.23
CA ILE A 172 -6.75 -5.92 -6.49
C ILE A 172 -6.49 -5.77 -7.99
N ILE A 173 -6.92 -6.76 -8.79
CA ILE A 173 -6.79 -6.71 -10.24
C ILE A 173 -7.54 -5.49 -10.81
N SER A 174 -8.75 -5.22 -10.33
CA SER A 174 -9.54 -4.06 -10.74
C SER A 174 -8.83 -2.73 -10.47
N ILE A 175 -8.14 -2.60 -9.32
CA ILE A 175 -7.35 -1.39 -9.03
C ILE A 175 -6.25 -1.20 -10.07
N TYR A 176 -5.46 -2.23 -10.36
CA TYR A 176 -4.39 -2.11 -11.36
C TYR A 176 -4.94 -1.90 -12.78
N GLU A 177 -5.99 -2.60 -13.17
CA GLU A 177 -6.63 -2.48 -14.48
C GLU A 177 -7.14 -1.06 -14.75
N ASN A 178 -7.71 -0.42 -13.73
CA ASN A 178 -8.27 0.94 -13.85
C ASN A 178 -7.21 2.05 -13.76
N HIS A 179 -6.05 1.78 -13.18
CA HIS A 179 -5.06 2.82 -12.86
C HIS A 179 -3.68 2.58 -13.49
N THR A 180 -3.51 1.54 -14.32
CA THR A 180 -2.27 1.28 -15.06
C THR A 180 -2.58 1.04 -16.55
N LYS A 181 -1.55 0.93 -17.37
CA LYS A 181 -1.69 0.59 -18.79
C LYS A 181 -1.60 -0.92 -19.06
N ILE A 182 -1.43 -1.72 -18.01
CA ILE A 182 -1.21 -3.15 -18.11
C ILE A 182 -2.53 -3.84 -18.49
N PRO A 183 -2.58 -4.57 -19.62
CA PRO A 183 -3.78 -5.31 -19.99
C PRO A 183 -4.11 -6.40 -18.96
N LYS A 184 -5.39 -6.65 -18.70
CA LYS A 184 -5.87 -7.64 -17.72
C LYS A 184 -5.21 -9.02 -17.87
N LYS A 185 -5.09 -9.53 -19.11
CA LYS A 185 -4.44 -10.83 -19.37
C LYS A 185 -2.97 -10.87 -18.96
N GLU A 186 -2.32 -9.73 -18.97
CA GLU A 186 -0.93 -9.57 -18.56
C GLU A 186 -0.82 -9.44 -17.04
N LEU A 187 -1.75 -8.71 -16.40
CA LEU A 187 -1.86 -8.63 -14.94
C LEU A 187 -1.98 -10.01 -14.30
N ASP A 188 -2.82 -10.89 -14.83
CA ASP A 188 -2.99 -12.27 -14.34
C ASP A 188 -1.70 -13.10 -14.40
N LYS A 189 -0.79 -12.80 -15.34
CA LYS A 189 0.51 -13.43 -15.43
C LYS A 189 1.52 -12.80 -14.47
N LEU A 190 1.58 -11.47 -14.47
CA LEU A 190 2.53 -10.70 -13.67
C LEU A 190 2.35 -10.92 -12.17
N LEU A 191 1.10 -10.93 -11.71
CA LEU A 191 0.76 -11.13 -10.31
C LEU A 191 1.17 -12.50 -9.75
N LYS A 192 1.44 -13.49 -10.60
CA LYS A 192 1.93 -14.82 -10.18
C LYS A 192 3.42 -14.84 -9.82
N HIS A 193 4.13 -13.75 -10.08
CA HIS A 193 5.57 -13.66 -9.89
C HIS A 193 5.94 -12.50 -8.98
N ASP A 194 6.98 -12.68 -8.18
CA ASP A 194 7.53 -11.66 -7.29
C ASP A 194 8.74 -11.00 -7.96
N LEU A 195 8.47 -10.17 -8.98
CA LEU A 195 9.52 -9.49 -9.75
C LEU A 195 9.53 -8.00 -9.43
N TRP A 196 10.72 -7.50 -9.11
CA TRP A 196 10.95 -6.07 -8.91
C TRP A 196 11.10 -5.36 -10.26
N TRP A 197 10.34 -4.31 -10.44
CA TRP A 197 10.40 -3.43 -11.60
C TRP A 197 11.17 -2.17 -11.26
N ASP A 198 12.15 -1.86 -12.10
CA ASP A 198 12.87 -0.60 -12.06
C ASP A 198 12.00 0.57 -12.58
N ALA A 199 12.55 1.79 -12.47
CA ALA A 199 11.84 2.99 -12.89
C ALA A 199 11.48 2.97 -14.39
N GLU A 200 12.34 2.43 -15.25
CA GLU A 200 12.09 2.36 -16.69
C GLU A 200 10.93 1.42 -17.02
N THR A 201 10.88 0.26 -16.40
CA THR A 201 9.79 -0.72 -16.53
C THR A 201 8.48 -0.15 -16.00
N CYS A 202 8.49 0.55 -14.85
CA CYS A 202 7.31 1.19 -14.28
C CYS A 202 6.74 2.28 -15.20
N LEU A 203 7.58 3.07 -15.88
CA LEU A 203 7.13 4.15 -16.77
C LEU A 203 6.45 3.64 -18.05
N LYS A 204 6.74 2.40 -18.47
CA LYS A 204 6.14 1.79 -19.66
C LYS A 204 4.75 1.24 -19.39
N ASN A 205 4.45 0.89 -18.14
CA ASN A 205 3.25 0.21 -17.67
C ASN A 205 2.39 1.11 -16.78
#